data_a0f38e2180604e6596e16f85ea5c4388
#
_entry.id   a0f38e2180604e6596e16f85ea5c4388
#
_cell.length_a   1.000
_cell.length_b   1.000
_cell.length_c   1.000
_cell.angle_alpha   90.00
_cell.angle_beta   90.00
_cell.angle_gamma   90.00
#
_symmetry.space_group_name_H-M   'P 1'
#
loop_
_entity.id
_entity.type
_entity.pdbx_description
1 polymer ?
#
loop_
_entity_poly.entity_id
_entity_poly.type
_entity_poly.pdbx_seq_one_letter_code
_entity_poly.pdbx_strand_id
1 'polypeptide(L)'
;MNKSFLFDNYSPAADIVVTALCFVMFTLVLFSYVSRKRSSKLFLTMIGLALISAWTDISFYTLAVSPGMEVLANWVRCIYHATLFLIFVYYVAYICEATRYEKTRIYVMVANLLFALVLLADIVTTASGITFTVESTGIRFIRHGIFIYGYIAFLVLITILLVRVRNLLFRRVMFSFFGTIMISFMLLLAQGLSGQSSFTVAALFLPMIAVMYMLHSNPYDALLGTNDLKAMRETVRFYHYKKYGFMYMSLYLKVFDEEGREMPEDIKTLIRQFSFKFFRRWKMFKVGNGHIVLVFIKSKNPGYEKRAQGMLDAFFPLYDRYHYEYKIVVGEAIDEISEKGQYPEFIRSIHRNMPVCSVHRVSAEDYDAFRRSEYILSELEDIYRKSDLDDPRVLAYCQPVLNARTGRYESGEALMRLDLKETGIISPDEFIPLAEEQGLIHVLTKIILKKTCDAILTFVGEGLSLKKISVNVSPLELKDNGFRNDIMNIIGISGVPVDKIAIEITESRNESDFLVMKETIEELKANGILFYLDDFGTGYSNMERIMELPFDIIKFDRSLVLAAGADERSRNMVASLARMFTEMRFRVLYEGVEKESDEELCKSMSAYFLQGFRYSKPVPILEMRNFLGKKSD
;
A
#
# COMPACT_ATOMS: atom_id res chain seq x y z
N MET A 1 -0.12 -43.65 -51.18
CA MET A 1 -0.03 -42.21 -50.88
C MET A 1 1.20 -41.95 -50.06
N ASN A 2 2.17 -41.22 -50.59
CA ASN A 2 3.48 -41.05 -49.95
C ASN A 2 3.35 -40.17 -48.68
N LYS A 3 3.49 -40.77 -47.51
CA LYS A 3 3.51 -40.06 -46.22
C LYS A 3 4.63 -39.00 -46.10
N SER A 4 5.60 -39.02 -47.01
CA SER A 4 6.73 -38.09 -47.07
C SER A 4 6.33 -36.66 -47.42
N PHE A 5 5.31 -36.42 -48.19
CA PHE A 5 4.93 -35.08 -48.69
C PHE A 5 4.38 -34.15 -47.57
N LEU A 6 3.76 -34.71 -46.53
CA LEU A 6 3.28 -33.94 -45.38
C LEU A 6 4.44 -33.45 -44.49
N PHE A 7 5.49 -34.24 -44.39
CA PHE A 7 6.65 -33.92 -43.53
C PHE A 7 7.66 -33.00 -44.23
N ASP A 8 7.63 -32.88 -45.55
CA ASP A 8 8.56 -32.02 -46.30
C ASP A 8 8.21 -30.53 -46.18
N ASN A 9 6.95 -30.16 -45.99
CA ASN A 9 6.48 -28.76 -45.95
C ASN A 9 5.85 -28.31 -44.61
N TYR A 10 5.53 -29.24 -43.70
CA TYR A 10 4.95 -28.93 -42.39
C TYR A 10 5.39 -29.93 -41.34
N SER A 11 5.78 -29.39 -40.19
CA SER A 11 6.05 -30.16 -38.98
C SER A 11 5.20 -29.65 -37.83
N PRO A 12 4.40 -30.49 -37.15
CA PRO A 12 3.58 -30.08 -36.02
C PRO A 12 4.39 -29.77 -34.76
N ALA A 13 5.71 -29.98 -34.80
CA ALA A 13 6.58 -29.82 -33.61
C ALA A 13 6.50 -28.41 -33.02
N ALA A 14 6.48 -27.37 -33.85
CA ALA A 14 6.39 -25.99 -33.38
C ALA A 14 5.04 -25.70 -32.69
N ASP A 15 3.93 -26.19 -33.24
CA ASP A 15 2.59 -26.01 -32.66
C ASP A 15 2.39 -26.80 -31.37
N ILE A 16 2.98 -27.98 -31.27
CA ILE A 16 3.02 -28.76 -30.01
C ILE A 16 3.80 -28.01 -28.94
N VAL A 17 4.96 -27.44 -29.27
CA VAL A 17 5.76 -26.64 -28.35
C VAL A 17 4.98 -25.39 -27.92
N VAL A 18 4.34 -24.67 -28.84
CA VAL A 18 3.48 -23.51 -28.50
C VAL A 18 2.33 -23.93 -27.59
N THR A 19 1.68 -25.07 -27.87
CA THR A 19 0.64 -25.63 -27.00
C THR A 19 1.14 -25.83 -25.58
N ALA A 20 2.30 -26.49 -25.41
CA ALA A 20 2.90 -26.70 -24.09
C ALA A 20 3.23 -25.37 -23.38
N LEU A 21 3.81 -24.41 -24.12
CA LEU A 21 4.11 -23.08 -23.61
C LEU A 21 2.86 -22.30 -23.20
N CYS A 22 1.76 -22.41 -23.96
CA CYS A 22 0.46 -21.83 -23.60
C CYS A 22 -0.05 -22.35 -22.27
N PHE A 23 0.04 -23.67 -22.02
CA PHE A 23 -0.35 -24.26 -20.73
C PHE A 23 0.53 -23.78 -19.57
N VAL A 24 1.85 -23.70 -19.78
CA VAL A 24 2.79 -23.18 -18.78
C VAL A 24 2.45 -21.71 -18.47
N MET A 25 2.25 -20.87 -19.50
CA MET A 25 1.89 -19.46 -19.30
C MET A 25 0.55 -19.29 -18.61
N PHE A 26 -0.45 -20.08 -18.99
CA PHE A 26 -1.76 -20.07 -18.36
C PHE A 26 -1.66 -20.41 -16.86
N THR A 27 -0.91 -21.45 -16.53
CA THR A 27 -0.64 -21.86 -15.14
C THR A 27 0.09 -20.75 -14.38
N LEU A 28 1.15 -20.18 -14.93
CA LEU A 28 1.90 -19.09 -14.30
C LEU A 28 1.02 -17.87 -14.03
N VAL A 29 0.12 -17.52 -14.95
CA VAL A 29 -0.81 -16.39 -14.77
C VAL A 29 -1.88 -16.70 -13.74
N LEU A 30 -2.39 -17.94 -13.66
CA LEU A 30 -3.38 -18.33 -12.65
C LEU A 30 -2.83 -18.34 -11.24
N PHE A 31 -1.59 -18.78 -11.04
CA PHE A 31 -0.94 -18.87 -9.73
C PHE A 31 -0.12 -17.64 -9.35
N SER A 32 0.11 -16.70 -10.29
CA SER A 32 0.72 -15.41 -9.95
C SER A 32 -0.30 -14.51 -9.25
N TYR A 33 0.17 -13.73 -8.26
CA TYR A 33 -0.60 -12.69 -7.57
C TYR A 33 -0.95 -11.51 -8.51
N VAL A 34 -1.57 -11.80 -9.63
CA VAL A 34 -2.01 -10.77 -10.58
C VAL A 34 -3.39 -10.30 -10.16
N SER A 35 -3.51 -9.02 -9.79
CA SER A 35 -4.81 -8.40 -9.59
C SER A 35 -5.69 -8.67 -10.82
N ARG A 36 -6.99 -8.99 -10.64
CA ARG A 36 -7.97 -9.26 -11.71
C ARG A 36 -8.25 -8.03 -12.61
N LYS A 37 -7.19 -7.38 -13.09
CA LYS A 37 -7.29 -6.22 -13.99
C LYS A 37 -7.73 -6.67 -15.39
N ARG A 38 -8.31 -5.73 -16.13
CA ARG A 38 -8.76 -5.96 -17.52
C ARG A 38 -7.62 -6.44 -18.43
N SER A 39 -6.40 -5.94 -18.22
CA SER A 39 -5.19 -6.36 -18.92
C SER A 39 -4.90 -7.87 -18.79
N SER A 40 -5.10 -8.47 -17.61
CA SER A 40 -4.92 -9.91 -17.39
C SER A 40 -5.94 -10.74 -18.17
N LYS A 41 -7.19 -10.25 -18.27
CA LYS A 41 -8.21 -10.93 -19.08
C LYS A 41 -7.86 -10.89 -20.57
N LEU A 42 -7.42 -9.73 -21.09
CA LEU A 42 -6.97 -9.60 -22.49
C LEU A 42 -5.80 -10.53 -22.78
N PHE A 43 -4.85 -10.62 -21.86
CA PHE A 43 -3.70 -11.50 -22.01
C PHE A 43 -4.07 -12.99 -22.01
N LEU A 44 -4.93 -13.43 -21.07
CA LEU A 44 -5.46 -14.81 -21.06
C LEU A 44 -6.23 -15.15 -22.34
N THR A 45 -6.98 -14.18 -22.90
CA THR A 45 -7.66 -14.37 -24.18
C THR A 45 -6.65 -14.56 -25.32
N MET A 46 -5.55 -13.81 -25.35
CA MET A 46 -4.49 -14.01 -26.35
C MET A 46 -3.85 -15.41 -26.24
N ILE A 47 -3.57 -15.90 -25.02
CA ILE A 47 -3.07 -17.28 -24.82
C ILE A 47 -4.07 -18.30 -25.35
N GLY A 48 -5.36 -18.13 -25.05
CA GLY A 48 -6.42 -19.01 -25.57
C GLY A 48 -6.49 -19.00 -27.10
N LEU A 49 -6.39 -17.84 -27.73
CA LEU A 49 -6.37 -17.71 -29.18
C LEU A 49 -5.12 -18.35 -29.80
N ALA A 50 -3.95 -18.21 -29.20
CA ALA A 50 -2.73 -18.86 -29.64
C ALA A 50 -2.85 -20.40 -29.59
N LEU A 51 -3.47 -20.92 -28.53
CA LEU A 51 -3.75 -22.35 -28.39
C LEU A 51 -4.70 -22.84 -29.49
N ILE A 52 -5.80 -22.12 -29.74
CA ILE A 52 -6.75 -22.45 -30.83
C ILE A 52 -6.05 -22.38 -32.18
N SER A 53 -5.18 -21.37 -32.41
CA SER A 53 -4.42 -21.24 -33.65
C SER A 53 -3.50 -22.45 -33.91
N ALA A 54 -2.76 -22.90 -32.89
CA ALA A 54 -1.88 -24.05 -33.00
C ALA A 54 -2.66 -25.34 -33.35
N TRP A 55 -3.80 -25.58 -32.69
CA TRP A 55 -4.62 -26.75 -32.98
C TRP A 55 -5.35 -26.66 -34.35
N THR A 56 -5.78 -25.48 -34.77
CA THR A 56 -6.39 -25.30 -36.08
C THR A 56 -5.37 -25.45 -37.22
N ASP A 57 -4.10 -25.08 -37.01
CA ASP A 57 -3.04 -25.31 -38.00
C ASP A 57 -2.75 -26.81 -38.17
N ILE A 58 -2.59 -27.56 -37.07
CA ILE A 58 -2.45 -29.02 -37.08
C ILE A 58 -3.64 -29.67 -37.79
N SER A 59 -4.87 -29.24 -37.46
CA SER A 59 -6.11 -29.78 -38.03
C SER A 59 -6.21 -29.51 -39.54
N PHE A 60 -5.80 -28.30 -39.97
CA PHE A 60 -5.78 -27.95 -41.39
C PHE A 60 -4.93 -28.93 -42.21
N TYR A 61 -3.66 -29.15 -41.79
CA TYR A 61 -2.77 -30.07 -42.50
C TYR A 61 -3.23 -31.54 -42.45
N THR A 62 -3.87 -31.94 -41.35
CA THR A 62 -4.43 -33.29 -41.20
C THR A 62 -5.61 -33.51 -42.14
N LEU A 63 -6.54 -32.53 -42.22
CA LEU A 63 -7.71 -32.58 -43.07
C LEU A 63 -7.36 -32.46 -44.53
N ALA A 64 -6.37 -31.63 -44.89
CA ALA A 64 -5.93 -31.42 -46.27
C ALA A 64 -5.38 -32.69 -46.93
N VAL A 65 -4.97 -33.69 -46.16
CA VAL A 65 -4.49 -35.00 -46.66
C VAL A 65 -5.60 -36.06 -46.66
N SER A 66 -6.72 -35.79 -46.02
CA SER A 66 -7.84 -36.73 -45.91
C SER A 66 -8.76 -36.61 -47.11
N PRO A 67 -8.99 -37.69 -47.91
CA PRO A 67 -9.84 -37.63 -49.08
C PRO A 67 -11.27 -37.18 -48.77
N GLY A 68 -11.80 -36.26 -49.57
CA GLY A 68 -13.17 -35.75 -49.41
C GLY A 68 -13.35 -34.69 -48.29
N MET A 69 -12.26 -34.23 -47.69
CA MET A 69 -12.31 -33.22 -46.62
C MET A 69 -11.80 -31.82 -47.05
N GLU A 70 -11.67 -31.58 -48.38
CA GLU A 70 -11.07 -30.35 -48.92
C GLU A 70 -11.83 -29.09 -48.50
N VAL A 71 -13.19 -29.15 -48.53
CA VAL A 71 -14.04 -28.02 -48.13
C VAL A 71 -13.87 -27.70 -46.64
N LEU A 72 -13.80 -28.74 -45.81
CA LEU A 72 -13.59 -28.57 -44.36
C LEU A 72 -12.19 -28.01 -44.06
N ALA A 73 -11.16 -28.46 -44.77
CA ALA A 73 -9.80 -27.92 -44.65
C ALA A 73 -9.77 -26.41 -44.98
N ASN A 74 -10.46 -25.96 -46.03
CA ASN A 74 -10.55 -24.54 -46.39
C ASN A 74 -11.17 -23.71 -45.26
N TRP A 75 -12.26 -24.17 -44.63
CA TRP A 75 -12.87 -23.46 -43.47
C TRP A 75 -11.97 -23.45 -42.24
N VAL A 76 -11.30 -24.56 -41.94
CA VAL A 76 -10.35 -24.62 -40.83
C VAL A 76 -9.19 -23.64 -41.06
N ARG A 77 -8.74 -23.46 -42.31
CA ARG A 77 -7.72 -22.45 -42.66
C ARG A 77 -8.21 -21.03 -42.41
N CYS A 78 -9.45 -20.70 -42.77
CA CYS A 78 -10.03 -19.39 -42.44
C CYS A 78 -10.13 -19.16 -40.93
N ILE A 79 -10.50 -20.17 -40.14
CA ILE A 79 -10.53 -20.09 -38.68
C ILE A 79 -9.13 -19.86 -38.12
N TYR A 80 -8.12 -20.55 -38.65
CA TYR A 80 -6.73 -20.36 -38.30
C TYR A 80 -6.27 -18.91 -38.51
N HIS A 81 -6.49 -18.34 -39.70
CA HIS A 81 -6.16 -16.94 -39.96
C HIS A 81 -6.95 -15.97 -39.09
N ALA A 82 -8.24 -16.22 -38.89
CA ALA A 82 -9.07 -15.39 -38.01
C ALA A 82 -8.54 -15.35 -36.56
N THR A 83 -8.14 -16.49 -36.01
CA THR A 83 -7.57 -16.55 -34.66
C THR A 83 -6.24 -15.81 -34.54
N LEU A 84 -5.36 -15.91 -35.56
CA LEU A 84 -4.11 -15.17 -35.62
C LEU A 84 -4.33 -13.65 -35.70
N PHE A 85 -5.27 -13.17 -36.51
CA PHE A 85 -5.57 -11.73 -36.60
C PHE A 85 -6.26 -11.21 -35.35
N LEU A 86 -7.09 -12.02 -34.68
CA LEU A 86 -7.65 -11.65 -33.36
C LEU A 86 -6.56 -11.45 -32.30
N ILE A 87 -5.49 -12.23 -32.33
CA ILE A 87 -4.34 -11.99 -31.42
C ILE A 87 -3.82 -10.56 -31.60
N PHE A 88 -3.70 -10.04 -32.81
CA PHE A 88 -3.26 -8.66 -33.05
C PHE A 88 -4.27 -7.63 -32.56
N VAL A 89 -5.56 -7.85 -32.73
CA VAL A 89 -6.61 -6.96 -32.17
C VAL A 89 -6.50 -6.90 -30.65
N TYR A 90 -6.38 -8.04 -29.99
CA TYR A 90 -6.20 -8.10 -28.54
C TYR A 90 -4.86 -7.51 -28.09
N TYR A 91 -3.81 -7.63 -28.89
CA TYR A 91 -2.51 -7.01 -28.63
C TYR A 91 -2.59 -5.48 -28.68
N VAL A 92 -3.30 -4.90 -29.67
CA VAL A 92 -3.59 -3.46 -29.71
C VAL A 92 -4.40 -3.04 -28.49
N ALA A 93 -5.46 -3.77 -28.16
CA ALA A 93 -6.30 -3.50 -27.00
C ALA A 93 -5.48 -3.57 -25.68
N TYR A 94 -4.55 -4.53 -25.59
CA TYR A 94 -3.66 -4.70 -24.46
C TYR A 94 -2.69 -3.51 -24.29
N ILE A 95 -2.04 -3.06 -25.37
CA ILE A 95 -1.17 -1.87 -25.34
C ILE A 95 -1.96 -0.64 -24.88
N CYS A 96 -3.15 -0.45 -25.44
CA CYS A 96 -4.03 0.66 -25.08
C CYS A 96 -4.43 0.61 -23.60
N GLU A 97 -4.78 -0.55 -23.06
CA GLU A 97 -5.13 -0.73 -21.64
C GLU A 97 -3.93 -0.52 -20.74
N ALA A 98 -2.76 -1.05 -21.11
CA ALA A 98 -1.53 -0.91 -20.33
C ALA A 98 -1.04 0.53 -20.25
N THR A 99 -1.28 1.34 -21.29
CA THR A 99 -0.84 2.74 -21.37
C THR A 99 -1.92 3.73 -20.92
N ARG A 100 -3.16 3.29 -20.67
CA ARG A 100 -4.33 4.14 -20.37
C ARG A 100 -4.47 5.32 -21.34
N TYR A 101 -4.15 5.10 -22.62
CA TYR A 101 -4.11 6.16 -23.62
C TYR A 101 -5.54 6.68 -23.91
N GLU A 102 -5.76 7.99 -23.85
CA GLU A 102 -7.08 8.62 -23.98
C GLU A 102 -7.83 8.24 -25.28
N LYS A 103 -7.10 8.11 -26.40
CA LYS A 103 -7.68 7.75 -27.70
C LYS A 103 -7.75 6.24 -27.95
N THR A 104 -7.74 5.43 -26.88
CA THR A 104 -7.82 3.95 -26.93
C THR A 104 -8.92 3.44 -27.86
N ARG A 105 -10.13 4.02 -27.79
CA ARG A 105 -11.29 3.59 -28.58
C ARG A 105 -11.04 3.64 -30.07
N ILE A 106 -10.33 4.65 -30.57
CA ILE A 106 -10.06 4.82 -32.00
C ILE A 106 -9.16 3.69 -32.51
N TYR A 107 -8.06 3.38 -31.80
CA TYR A 107 -7.12 2.34 -32.22
C TYR A 107 -7.73 0.94 -32.17
N VAL A 108 -8.52 0.65 -31.13
CA VAL A 108 -9.24 -0.64 -31.04
C VAL A 108 -10.31 -0.75 -32.13
N MET A 109 -11.02 0.36 -32.45
CA MET A 109 -12.00 0.39 -33.55
C MET A 109 -11.31 0.16 -34.89
N VAL A 110 -10.19 0.82 -35.18
CA VAL A 110 -9.41 0.63 -36.41
C VAL A 110 -8.89 -0.80 -36.51
N ALA A 111 -8.40 -1.39 -35.41
CA ALA A 111 -7.95 -2.78 -35.38
C ALA A 111 -9.10 -3.77 -35.70
N ASN A 112 -10.29 -3.54 -35.14
CA ASN A 112 -11.47 -4.37 -35.43
C ASN A 112 -11.94 -4.21 -36.90
N LEU A 113 -11.92 -2.98 -37.43
CA LEU A 113 -12.26 -2.74 -38.84
C LEU A 113 -11.26 -3.43 -39.76
N LEU A 114 -9.96 -3.29 -39.47
CA LEU A 114 -8.90 -3.96 -40.24
C LEU A 114 -9.06 -5.48 -40.18
N PHE A 115 -9.36 -6.03 -39.01
CA PHE A 115 -9.67 -7.45 -38.85
C PHE A 115 -10.83 -7.91 -39.74
N ALA A 116 -11.96 -7.18 -39.72
CA ALA A 116 -13.13 -7.52 -40.54
C ALA A 116 -12.82 -7.48 -42.05
N LEU A 117 -12.06 -6.47 -42.49
CA LEU A 117 -11.67 -6.35 -43.91
C LEU A 117 -10.74 -7.49 -44.35
N VAL A 118 -9.73 -7.80 -43.55
CA VAL A 118 -8.76 -8.87 -43.87
C VAL A 118 -9.44 -10.24 -43.82
N LEU A 119 -10.32 -10.48 -42.83
CA LEU A 119 -11.07 -11.73 -42.74
C LEU A 119 -12.02 -11.93 -43.92
N LEU A 120 -12.75 -10.87 -44.31
CA LEU A 120 -13.63 -10.93 -45.49
C LEU A 120 -12.84 -11.25 -46.76
N ALA A 121 -11.70 -10.59 -46.95
CA ALA A 121 -10.83 -10.83 -48.09
C ALA A 121 -10.24 -12.25 -48.08
N ASP A 122 -9.88 -12.78 -46.90
CA ASP A 122 -9.37 -14.16 -46.76
C ASP A 122 -10.45 -15.19 -47.08
N ILE A 123 -11.69 -15.00 -46.64
CA ILE A 123 -12.82 -15.86 -46.96
C ILE A 123 -13.09 -15.85 -48.47
N VAL A 124 -13.15 -14.66 -49.10
CA VAL A 124 -13.43 -14.53 -50.54
C VAL A 124 -12.34 -15.19 -51.38
N THR A 125 -11.07 -14.95 -51.05
CA THR A 125 -9.95 -15.51 -51.82
C THR A 125 -9.75 -17.00 -51.59
N THR A 126 -10.09 -17.50 -50.43
CA THR A 126 -10.10 -18.94 -50.12
C THR A 126 -11.23 -19.63 -50.87
N ALA A 127 -12.45 -19.08 -50.83
CA ALA A 127 -13.60 -19.63 -51.58
C ALA A 127 -13.38 -19.63 -53.10
N SER A 128 -12.65 -18.63 -53.62
CA SER A 128 -12.33 -18.52 -55.05
C SER A 128 -11.14 -19.36 -55.49
N GLY A 129 -10.45 -20.05 -54.57
CA GLY A 129 -9.25 -20.85 -54.89
C GLY A 129 -8.05 -20.03 -55.38
N ILE A 130 -8.03 -18.70 -55.15
CA ILE A 130 -6.98 -17.79 -55.67
C ILE A 130 -5.68 -17.95 -54.90
N THR A 131 -5.74 -18.25 -53.61
CA THR A 131 -4.56 -18.29 -52.72
C THR A 131 -3.95 -19.68 -52.61
N PHE A 132 -4.76 -20.69 -52.49
CA PHE A 132 -4.34 -22.10 -52.44
C PHE A 132 -5.50 -23.01 -52.91
N THR A 133 -5.15 -24.20 -53.36
CA THR A 133 -6.09 -25.29 -53.67
C THR A 133 -5.64 -26.53 -52.92
N VAL A 134 -6.62 -27.30 -52.42
CA VAL A 134 -6.37 -28.63 -51.86
C VAL A 134 -6.70 -29.62 -52.99
N GLU A 135 -5.68 -30.30 -53.52
CA GLU A 135 -5.79 -31.31 -54.54
C GLU A 135 -5.56 -32.71 -53.94
N SER A 136 -5.96 -33.76 -54.64
CA SER A 136 -5.75 -35.14 -54.23
C SER A 136 -4.26 -35.49 -53.98
N THR A 137 -3.37 -34.68 -54.54
CA THR A 137 -1.91 -34.80 -54.41
C THR A 137 -1.31 -33.96 -53.24
N GLY A 138 -2.11 -33.10 -52.60
CA GLY A 138 -1.67 -32.23 -51.51
C GLY A 138 -2.10 -30.77 -51.66
N ILE A 139 -1.53 -29.89 -50.87
CA ILE A 139 -1.81 -28.44 -50.85
C ILE A 139 -0.93 -27.75 -51.90
N ARG A 140 -1.56 -27.04 -52.83
CA ARG A 140 -0.85 -26.21 -53.81
C ARG A 140 -1.09 -24.74 -53.52
N PHE A 141 -0.05 -24.02 -53.14
CA PHE A 141 -0.09 -22.57 -52.99
C PHE A 141 0.11 -21.88 -54.32
N ILE A 142 -0.87 -21.06 -54.74
CA ILE A 142 -0.89 -20.42 -56.07
C ILE A 142 -0.28 -19.02 -56.02
N ARG A 143 -0.52 -18.28 -54.92
CA ARG A 143 -0.02 -16.91 -54.69
C ARG A 143 0.26 -16.65 -53.20
N HIS A 144 0.97 -15.54 -52.91
CA HIS A 144 1.11 -15.05 -51.54
C HIS A 144 -0.28 -14.76 -50.98
N GLY A 145 -0.61 -15.45 -49.92
CA GLY A 145 -1.92 -15.32 -49.27
C GLY A 145 -2.14 -13.93 -48.68
N ILE A 146 -3.39 -13.56 -48.49
CA ILE A 146 -3.84 -12.29 -47.88
C ILE A 146 -3.26 -12.13 -46.47
N PHE A 147 -2.91 -13.23 -45.79
CA PHE A 147 -2.31 -13.21 -44.48
C PHE A 147 -1.08 -12.27 -44.39
N ILE A 148 -0.18 -12.29 -45.36
CA ILE A 148 1.02 -11.44 -45.38
C ILE A 148 0.65 -9.95 -45.38
N TYR A 149 -0.31 -9.56 -46.23
CA TYR A 149 -0.74 -8.16 -46.31
C TYR A 149 -1.46 -7.71 -45.05
N GLY A 150 -2.33 -8.56 -44.48
CA GLY A 150 -2.99 -8.32 -43.22
C GLY A 150 -1.99 -8.17 -42.07
N TYR A 151 -0.98 -9.06 -42.02
CA TYR A 151 0.10 -9.00 -41.03
C TYR A 151 0.87 -7.68 -41.11
N ILE A 152 1.29 -7.24 -42.30
CA ILE A 152 1.99 -5.97 -42.50
C ILE A 152 1.11 -4.80 -42.07
N ALA A 153 -0.18 -4.81 -42.38
CA ALA A 153 -1.11 -3.74 -41.98
C ALA A 153 -1.25 -3.64 -40.44
N PHE A 154 -1.37 -4.77 -39.75
CA PHE A 154 -1.38 -4.79 -38.28
C PHE A 154 -0.03 -4.35 -37.68
N LEU A 155 1.08 -4.74 -38.26
CA LEU A 155 2.41 -4.34 -37.84
C LEU A 155 2.60 -2.82 -37.95
N VAL A 156 2.12 -2.22 -39.05
CA VAL A 156 2.11 -0.76 -39.22
C VAL A 156 1.22 -0.09 -38.16
N LEU A 157 0.02 -0.60 -37.93
CA LEU A 157 -0.89 -0.08 -36.90
C LEU A 157 -0.28 -0.12 -35.53
N ILE A 158 0.34 -1.24 -35.12
CA ILE A 158 1.01 -1.40 -33.83
C ILE A 158 2.21 -0.46 -33.71
N THR A 159 2.99 -0.31 -34.77
CA THR A 159 4.13 0.61 -34.82
C THR A 159 3.68 2.06 -34.63
N ILE A 160 2.63 2.49 -35.32
CA ILE A 160 2.05 3.83 -35.16
C ILE A 160 1.58 4.02 -33.73
N LEU A 161 0.88 3.04 -33.14
CA LEU A 161 0.44 3.09 -31.76
C LEU A 161 1.63 3.23 -30.80
N LEU A 162 2.66 2.40 -30.91
CA LEU A 162 3.85 2.44 -30.06
C LEU A 162 4.58 3.78 -30.15
N VAL A 163 4.69 4.36 -31.36
CA VAL A 163 5.27 5.70 -31.56
C VAL A 163 4.42 6.78 -30.89
N ARG A 164 3.11 6.67 -30.94
CA ARG A 164 2.18 7.61 -30.30
C ARG A 164 2.25 7.54 -28.76
N VAL A 165 2.35 6.34 -28.21
CA VAL A 165 2.44 6.13 -26.76
C VAL A 165 3.88 6.14 -26.23
N ARG A 166 4.88 6.46 -27.06
CA ARG A 166 6.31 6.43 -26.69
C ARG A 166 6.65 7.24 -25.43
N ASN A 167 5.93 8.34 -25.20
CA ASN A 167 6.12 9.20 -24.02
C ASN A 167 5.45 8.64 -22.76
N LEU A 168 4.51 7.69 -22.92
CA LEU A 168 3.78 7.03 -21.85
C LEU A 168 4.46 5.71 -21.44
N LEU A 169 5.30 5.14 -22.29
CA LEU A 169 6.04 3.92 -22.04
C LEU A 169 7.50 4.20 -21.70
N PHE A 170 8.01 3.44 -20.75
CA PHE A 170 9.44 3.49 -20.42
C PHE A 170 10.28 2.96 -21.61
N ARG A 171 11.39 3.62 -21.91
CA ARG A 171 12.20 3.28 -23.11
C ARG A 171 12.57 1.79 -23.22
N ARG A 172 12.90 1.13 -22.10
CA ARG A 172 13.24 -0.30 -22.11
C ARG A 172 12.05 -1.18 -22.51
N VAL A 173 10.84 -0.85 -22.03
CA VAL A 173 9.61 -1.54 -22.38
C VAL A 173 9.32 -1.35 -23.88
N MET A 174 9.42 -0.13 -24.35
CA MET A 174 9.25 0.19 -25.77
C MET A 174 10.23 -0.57 -26.68
N PHE A 175 11.54 -0.59 -26.31
CA PHE A 175 12.54 -1.35 -27.07
C PHE A 175 12.29 -2.86 -27.05
N SER A 176 11.75 -3.41 -25.97
CA SER A 176 11.40 -4.82 -25.91
C SER A 176 10.21 -5.14 -26.81
N PHE A 177 9.17 -4.29 -26.85
CA PHE A 177 8.07 -4.45 -27.80
C PHE A 177 8.57 -4.42 -29.23
N PHE A 178 9.37 -3.42 -29.61
CA PHE A 178 9.94 -3.35 -30.94
C PHE A 178 10.86 -4.53 -31.25
N GLY A 179 11.73 -4.92 -30.32
CA GLY A 179 12.66 -6.03 -30.50
C GLY A 179 11.93 -7.35 -30.74
N THR A 180 10.91 -7.65 -29.93
CA THR A 180 10.15 -8.91 -30.09
C THR A 180 9.31 -8.94 -31.36
N ILE A 181 8.74 -7.80 -31.77
CA ILE A 181 8.02 -7.67 -33.06
C ILE A 181 9.00 -7.84 -34.23
N MET A 182 10.20 -7.26 -34.16
CA MET A 182 11.23 -7.44 -35.18
C MET A 182 11.70 -8.88 -35.27
N ILE A 183 11.91 -9.57 -34.16
CA ILE A 183 12.27 -11.00 -34.13
C ILE A 183 11.15 -11.83 -34.76
N SER A 184 9.88 -11.56 -34.41
CA SER A 184 8.71 -12.21 -35.00
C SER A 184 8.69 -12.02 -36.51
N PHE A 185 8.90 -10.79 -36.97
CA PHE A 185 8.95 -10.49 -38.43
C PHE A 185 10.09 -11.23 -39.13
N MET A 186 11.30 -11.23 -38.54
CA MET A 186 12.46 -11.95 -39.13
C MET A 186 12.22 -13.47 -39.20
N LEU A 187 11.57 -14.06 -38.20
CA LEU A 187 11.21 -15.48 -38.23
C LEU A 187 10.21 -15.79 -39.32
N LEU A 188 9.18 -14.94 -39.51
CA LEU A 188 8.21 -15.10 -40.61
C LEU A 188 8.84 -14.91 -42.00
N LEU A 189 9.78 -13.98 -42.13
CA LEU A 189 10.54 -13.79 -43.35
C LEU A 189 11.42 -15.02 -43.66
N ALA A 190 12.14 -15.52 -42.66
CA ALA A 190 12.96 -16.73 -42.81
C ALA A 190 12.10 -17.95 -43.18
N GLN A 191 10.92 -18.10 -42.58
CA GLN A 191 9.94 -19.12 -42.93
C GLN A 191 9.47 -19.00 -44.40
N GLY A 192 9.15 -17.78 -44.85
CA GLY A 192 8.76 -17.53 -46.22
C GLY A 192 9.84 -17.88 -47.23
N LEU A 193 11.11 -17.61 -46.90
CA LEU A 193 12.27 -17.95 -47.73
C LEU A 193 12.57 -19.45 -47.74
N SER A 194 12.32 -20.15 -46.62
CA SER A 194 12.55 -21.61 -46.52
C SER A 194 11.42 -22.46 -47.12
N GLY A 195 10.29 -21.85 -47.45
CA GLY A 195 9.11 -22.55 -47.97
C GLY A 195 8.38 -23.44 -46.97
N GLN A 196 8.74 -23.37 -45.69
CA GLN A 196 8.09 -24.12 -44.61
C GLN A 196 7.04 -23.25 -43.88
N SER A 197 5.91 -23.83 -43.49
CA SER A 197 4.82 -23.10 -42.82
C SER A 197 4.72 -23.34 -41.32
N SER A 198 5.64 -24.06 -40.74
CA SER A 198 5.56 -24.62 -39.37
C SER A 198 5.77 -23.64 -38.21
N PHE A 199 6.23 -22.40 -38.48
CA PHE A 199 6.66 -21.49 -37.39
C PHE A 199 5.77 -20.26 -37.21
N THR A 200 4.63 -20.16 -37.89
CA THR A 200 3.81 -18.94 -37.88
C THR A 200 3.27 -18.66 -36.49
N VAL A 201 2.68 -19.65 -35.82
CA VAL A 201 2.12 -19.47 -34.47
C VAL A 201 3.25 -19.22 -33.46
N ALA A 202 4.37 -19.93 -33.54
CA ALA A 202 5.54 -19.73 -32.69
C ALA A 202 6.11 -18.30 -32.83
N ALA A 203 6.21 -17.79 -34.07
CA ALA A 203 6.70 -16.43 -34.29
C ALA A 203 5.78 -15.37 -33.67
N LEU A 204 4.45 -15.53 -33.75
CA LEU A 204 3.49 -14.62 -33.12
C LEU A 204 3.39 -14.78 -31.60
N PHE A 205 3.79 -15.93 -31.07
CA PHE A 205 3.81 -16.18 -29.63
C PHE A 205 4.95 -15.46 -28.89
N LEU A 206 6.10 -15.20 -29.55
CA LEU A 206 7.24 -14.51 -28.94
C LEU A 206 6.93 -13.12 -28.37
N PRO A 207 6.21 -12.21 -29.07
CA PRO A 207 5.79 -10.94 -28.50
C PRO A 207 4.92 -11.10 -27.25
N MET A 208 4.11 -12.17 -27.16
CA MET A 208 3.29 -12.45 -25.99
C MET A 208 4.12 -12.85 -24.78
N ILE A 209 5.19 -13.63 -24.96
CA ILE A 209 6.13 -13.96 -23.89
C ILE A 209 6.78 -12.69 -23.32
N ALA A 210 7.18 -11.76 -24.20
CA ALA A 210 7.77 -10.50 -23.77
C ALA A 210 6.77 -9.64 -22.98
N VAL A 211 5.52 -9.59 -23.42
CA VAL A 211 4.42 -8.92 -22.69
C VAL A 211 4.23 -9.54 -21.32
N MET A 212 4.19 -10.86 -21.22
CA MET A 212 4.06 -11.55 -19.94
C MET A 212 5.23 -11.21 -19.00
N TYR A 213 6.46 -11.36 -19.46
CA TYR A 213 7.64 -11.10 -18.64
C TYR A 213 7.71 -9.65 -18.16
N MET A 214 7.39 -8.68 -19.01
CA MET A 214 7.56 -7.28 -18.69
C MET A 214 6.43 -6.68 -17.85
N LEU A 215 5.19 -7.11 -18.05
CA LEU A 215 4.01 -6.48 -17.48
C LEU A 215 3.29 -7.33 -16.43
N HIS A 216 3.50 -8.65 -16.43
CA HIS A 216 2.85 -9.56 -15.48
C HIS A 216 3.80 -10.26 -14.49
N SER A 217 5.06 -10.48 -14.88
CA SER A 217 6.05 -11.12 -13.99
C SER A 217 6.88 -10.12 -13.19
N ASN A 218 6.92 -8.85 -13.63
CA ASN A 218 7.54 -7.76 -12.92
C ASN A 218 6.45 -6.80 -12.44
N PRO A 219 6.34 -6.48 -11.15
CA PRO A 219 5.45 -5.46 -10.62
C PRO A 219 5.97 -4.07 -11.00
N TYR A 220 6.04 -3.82 -12.30
CA TYR A 220 6.64 -2.65 -12.90
C TYR A 220 5.53 -1.68 -13.32
N ASP A 221 5.50 -0.49 -12.73
CA ASP A 221 4.66 0.58 -13.24
C ASP A 221 5.26 1.09 -14.55
N ALA A 222 4.64 0.71 -15.68
CA ALA A 222 5.12 1.02 -17.02
C ALA A 222 5.20 2.53 -17.30
N LEU A 223 4.41 3.33 -16.60
CA LEU A 223 4.36 4.79 -16.74
C LEU A 223 5.48 5.48 -15.99
N LEU A 224 5.69 5.13 -14.74
CA LEU A 224 6.77 5.68 -13.93
C LEU A 224 8.12 5.01 -14.20
N GLY A 225 8.12 3.80 -14.73
CA GLY A 225 9.32 2.98 -14.79
C GLY A 225 9.80 2.57 -13.39
N THR A 226 8.86 2.40 -12.46
CA THR A 226 9.16 2.06 -11.07
C THR A 226 9.26 0.56 -10.89
N ASN A 227 10.26 0.15 -10.12
CA ASN A 227 10.32 -1.18 -9.54
C ASN A 227 9.59 -1.20 -8.18
N ASP A 228 9.35 -2.38 -7.67
CA ASP A 228 8.71 -2.58 -6.37
C ASP A 228 9.68 -2.39 -5.18
N LEU A 229 9.12 -2.50 -3.99
CA LEU A 229 9.82 -2.46 -2.72
C LEU A 229 10.92 -3.52 -2.61
N LYS A 230 10.68 -4.73 -3.10
CA LYS A 230 11.66 -5.83 -3.09
C LYS A 230 12.87 -5.48 -3.94
N ALA A 231 12.65 -4.98 -5.15
CA ALA A 231 13.72 -4.55 -6.03
C ALA A 231 14.50 -3.34 -5.48
N MET A 232 13.87 -2.46 -4.68
CA MET A 232 14.58 -1.41 -3.96
C MET A 232 15.58 -1.99 -2.97
N ARG A 233 15.15 -2.90 -2.09
CA ARG A 233 16.01 -3.57 -1.11
C ARG A 233 17.18 -4.30 -1.78
N GLU A 234 16.92 -5.04 -2.83
CA GLU A 234 17.96 -5.74 -3.61
C GLU A 234 18.94 -4.76 -4.28
N THR A 235 18.42 -3.65 -4.82
CA THR A 235 19.26 -2.63 -5.48
C THR A 235 20.20 -1.93 -4.50
N VAL A 236 19.72 -1.53 -3.33
CA VAL A 236 20.56 -0.83 -2.34
C VAL A 236 21.61 -1.77 -1.75
N ARG A 237 21.26 -3.03 -1.48
CA ARG A 237 22.21 -4.09 -1.08
C ARG A 237 23.28 -4.31 -2.16
N PHE A 238 22.88 -4.37 -3.42
CA PHE A 238 23.82 -4.51 -4.53
C PHE A 238 24.76 -3.31 -4.64
N TYR A 239 24.26 -2.08 -4.42
CA TYR A 239 25.09 -0.89 -4.43
C TYR A 239 26.09 -0.88 -3.27
N HIS A 240 25.68 -1.30 -2.09
CA HIS A 240 26.55 -1.49 -0.94
C HIS A 240 27.66 -2.52 -1.24
N TYR A 241 27.29 -3.71 -1.72
CA TYR A 241 28.24 -4.75 -2.10
C TYR A 241 29.26 -4.28 -3.15
N LYS A 242 28.83 -3.47 -4.12
CA LYS A 242 29.70 -2.88 -5.15
C LYS A 242 30.42 -1.61 -4.70
N LYS A 243 30.23 -1.17 -3.46
CA LYS A 243 30.77 0.09 -2.91
C LYS A 243 30.41 1.31 -3.75
N TYR A 244 29.20 1.34 -4.33
CA TYR A 244 28.68 2.49 -5.06
C TYR A 244 28.05 3.47 -4.08
N GLY A 245 28.67 4.65 -3.91
CA GLY A 245 28.00 5.75 -3.24
C GLY A 245 26.75 6.17 -4.02
N PHE A 246 25.60 6.19 -3.36
CA PHE A 246 24.34 6.63 -3.96
C PHE A 246 23.66 7.70 -3.08
N MET A 247 22.74 8.42 -3.70
CA MET A 247 21.83 9.32 -3.03
C MET A 247 20.42 8.88 -3.34
N TYR A 248 19.49 9.13 -2.43
CA TYR A 248 18.07 8.87 -2.64
C TYR A 248 17.25 10.11 -2.35
N MET A 249 16.10 10.20 -3.02
CA MET A 249 15.08 11.22 -2.80
C MET A 249 13.74 10.51 -2.73
N SER A 250 13.04 10.66 -1.62
CA SER A 250 11.71 10.12 -1.40
C SER A 250 10.69 11.23 -1.58
N LEU A 251 9.64 10.98 -2.33
CA LEU A 251 8.43 11.79 -2.40
C LEU A 251 7.27 10.99 -1.83
N TYR A 252 6.67 11.50 -0.77
CA TYR A 252 5.49 10.94 -0.13
C TYR A 252 4.31 11.91 -0.26
N LEU A 253 3.20 11.41 -0.79
CA LEU A 253 1.94 12.11 -0.98
C LEU A 253 0.87 11.43 -0.15
N LYS A 254 0.61 11.99 1.03
CA LYS A 254 -0.22 11.42 2.08
C LYS A 254 -1.60 10.96 1.59
N VAL A 255 -2.28 11.81 0.84
CA VAL A 255 -3.64 11.56 0.32
C VAL A 255 -3.75 10.26 -0.48
N PHE A 256 -2.75 9.93 -1.31
CA PHE A 256 -2.79 8.72 -2.13
C PHE A 256 -2.46 7.45 -1.35
N ASP A 257 -1.65 7.56 -0.30
CA ASP A 257 -1.27 6.42 0.52
C ASP A 257 -2.37 6.06 1.53
N GLU A 258 -2.92 7.04 2.23
CA GLU A 258 -3.98 6.84 3.23
C GLU A 258 -5.33 6.44 2.60
N GLU A 259 -5.71 7.04 1.48
CA GLU A 259 -6.96 6.70 0.79
C GLU A 259 -6.84 5.49 -0.15
N GLY A 260 -5.65 4.89 -0.29
CA GLY A 260 -5.40 3.77 -1.19
C GLY A 260 -5.58 4.10 -2.68
N ARG A 261 -5.69 5.39 -3.04
CA ARG A 261 -5.86 5.85 -4.42
C ARG A 261 -4.56 5.79 -5.19
N GLU A 262 -4.63 5.44 -6.48
CA GLU A 262 -3.48 5.53 -7.36
C GLU A 262 -3.17 7.01 -7.68
N MET A 263 -1.88 7.34 -7.71
CA MET A 263 -1.39 8.65 -8.11
C MET A 263 -1.83 9.00 -9.55
N PRO A 264 -2.35 10.21 -9.81
CA PRO A 264 -2.76 10.66 -11.15
C PRO A 264 -1.63 10.61 -12.18
N GLU A 265 -1.99 10.39 -13.44
CA GLU A 265 -1.04 10.20 -14.54
C GLU A 265 -0.23 11.47 -14.88
N ASP A 266 -0.79 12.65 -14.67
CA ASP A 266 -0.11 13.93 -14.84
C ASP A 266 1.02 14.11 -13.82
N ILE A 267 0.78 13.75 -12.56
CA ILE A 267 1.80 13.76 -11.50
C ILE A 267 2.88 12.72 -11.80
N LYS A 268 2.52 11.51 -12.20
CA LYS A 268 3.49 10.47 -12.61
C LYS A 268 4.37 10.97 -13.77
N THR A 269 3.76 11.61 -14.75
CA THR A 269 4.47 12.17 -15.90
C THR A 269 5.40 13.30 -15.47
N LEU A 270 4.96 14.17 -14.58
CA LEU A 270 5.75 15.27 -14.03
C LEU A 270 7.00 14.72 -13.32
N ILE A 271 6.83 13.79 -12.37
CA ILE A 271 7.93 13.17 -11.63
C ILE A 271 8.94 12.53 -12.58
N ARG A 272 8.46 11.81 -13.61
CA ARG A 272 9.31 11.18 -14.61
C ARG A 272 10.12 12.19 -15.43
N GLN A 273 9.48 13.26 -15.92
CA GLN A 273 10.15 14.29 -16.71
C GLN A 273 11.25 14.97 -15.91
N PHE A 274 10.99 15.31 -14.64
CA PHE A 274 11.98 15.91 -13.75
C PHE A 274 13.14 14.98 -13.45
N SER A 275 12.86 13.71 -13.11
CA SER A 275 13.91 12.73 -12.85
C SER A 275 14.81 12.54 -14.06
N PHE A 276 14.22 12.53 -15.27
CA PHE A 276 14.97 12.37 -16.51
C PHE A 276 15.85 13.55 -16.85
N LYS A 277 15.41 14.78 -16.51
CA LYS A 277 16.13 16.03 -16.78
C LYS A 277 17.37 16.19 -15.89
N PHE A 278 17.27 15.82 -14.61
CA PHE A 278 18.29 16.13 -13.61
C PHE A 278 19.29 15.00 -13.36
N PHE A 279 18.91 13.74 -13.52
CA PHE A 279 19.76 12.61 -13.14
C PHE A 279 20.04 11.64 -14.29
N ARG A 280 21.27 11.09 -14.31
CA ARG A 280 21.67 9.99 -15.19
C ARG A 280 21.72 8.69 -14.39
N ARG A 281 21.28 7.57 -15.01
CA ARG A 281 21.31 6.22 -14.40
C ARG A 281 20.68 6.18 -13.01
N TRP A 282 19.52 6.74 -12.90
CA TRP A 282 18.67 6.66 -11.72
C TRP A 282 17.75 5.42 -11.80
N LYS A 283 17.28 4.99 -10.64
CA LYS A 283 16.21 4.00 -10.51
C LYS A 283 15.10 4.58 -9.65
N MET A 284 13.87 4.29 -10.00
CA MET A 284 12.68 4.72 -9.27
C MET A 284 11.96 3.50 -8.72
N PHE A 285 11.49 3.61 -7.49
CA PHE A 285 10.83 2.54 -6.75
C PHE A 285 9.50 3.04 -6.20
N LYS A 286 8.44 2.25 -6.37
CA LYS A 286 7.16 2.47 -5.73
C LYS A 286 7.17 1.72 -4.39
N VAL A 287 7.11 2.46 -3.28
CA VAL A 287 7.11 1.93 -1.91
C VAL A 287 5.69 1.84 -1.36
N GLY A 288 4.81 2.75 -1.78
CA GLY A 288 3.39 2.79 -1.46
C GLY A 288 2.59 3.43 -2.60
N ASN A 289 1.29 3.59 -2.46
CA ASN A 289 0.46 4.21 -3.50
C ASN A 289 0.82 5.66 -3.76
N GLY A 290 1.09 6.42 -2.70
CA GLY A 290 1.58 7.79 -2.74
C GLY A 290 3.09 7.92 -2.49
N HIS A 291 3.84 6.83 -2.37
CA HIS A 291 5.24 6.86 -1.95
C HIS A 291 6.18 6.34 -3.03
N ILE A 292 7.04 7.23 -3.54
CA ILE A 292 8.05 6.96 -4.56
C ILE A 292 9.44 7.30 -4.02
N VAL A 293 10.41 6.43 -4.28
CA VAL A 293 11.82 6.64 -3.94
C VAL A 293 12.66 6.61 -5.21
N LEU A 294 13.39 7.69 -5.45
CA LEU A 294 14.37 7.83 -6.52
C LEU A 294 15.76 7.54 -5.94
N VAL A 295 16.51 6.62 -6.55
CA VAL A 295 17.89 6.29 -6.16
C VAL A 295 18.83 6.49 -7.33
N PHE A 296 19.92 7.19 -7.11
CA PHE A 296 20.92 7.48 -8.16
C PHE A 296 22.35 7.38 -7.64
N ILE A 297 23.26 6.88 -8.49
CA ILE A 297 24.66 6.66 -8.16
C ILE A 297 25.39 8.00 -8.27
N LYS A 298 26.11 8.42 -7.21
CA LYS A 298 26.85 9.68 -7.14
C LYS A 298 27.88 9.81 -8.25
N SER A 299 28.70 8.78 -8.49
CA SER A 299 29.76 8.80 -9.52
C SER A 299 29.23 8.96 -10.96
N LYS A 300 27.95 8.66 -11.21
CA LYS A 300 27.28 8.87 -12.51
C LYS A 300 26.60 10.23 -12.62
N ASN A 301 26.55 10.99 -11.54
CA ASN A 301 25.88 12.28 -11.43
C ASN A 301 26.77 13.32 -10.71
N PRO A 302 27.90 13.74 -11.31
CA PRO A 302 28.77 14.73 -10.70
C PRO A 302 27.99 16.03 -10.40
N GLY A 303 28.22 16.62 -9.23
CA GLY A 303 27.45 17.77 -8.73
C GLY A 303 25.99 17.41 -8.36
N TYR A 304 25.77 16.20 -7.87
CA TYR A 304 24.45 15.66 -7.53
C TYR A 304 23.68 16.50 -6.51
N GLU A 305 24.34 17.12 -5.54
CA GLU A 305 23.69 18.00 -4.54
C GLU A 305 23.03 19.22 -5.22
N LYS A 306 23.78 19.94 -6.07
CA LYS A 306 23.27 21.09 -6.82
C LYS A 306 22.14 20.68 -7.77
N ARG A 307 22.21 19.46 -8.34
CA ARG A 307 21.16 18.91 -9.20
C ARG A 307 19.91 18.54 -8.41
N ALA A 308 20.08 17.96 -7.21
CA ALA A 308 18.97 17.65 -6.31
C ALA A 308 18.26 18.94 -5.89
N GLN A 309 19.00 19.97 -5.50
CA GLN A 309 18.43 21.27 -5.18
C GLN A 309 17.70 21.88 -6.39
N GLY A 310 18.34 21.93 -7.56
CA GLY A 310 17.71 22.45 -8.78
C GLY A 310 16.48 21.66 -9.22
N MET A 311 16.40 20.36 -8.93
CA MET A 311 15.20 19.56 -9.14
C MET A 311 14.08 20.03 -8.22
N LEU A 312 14.35 20.20 -6.92
CA LEU A 312 13.36 20.67 -5.95
C LEU A 312 12.87 22.08 -6.32
N ASP A 313 13.77 23.00 -6.59
CA ASP A 313 13.45 24.40 -6.98
C ASP A 313 12.57 24.48 -8.23
N ALA A 314 12.74 23.55 -9.16
CA ALA A 314 11.94 23.49 -10.38
C ALA A 314 10.60 22.72 -10.18
N PHE A 315 10.56 21.81 -9.22
CA PHE A 315 9.39 20.95 -8.97
C PHE A 315 8.31 21.66 -8.15
N PHE A 316 8.68 22.39 -7.10
CA PHE A 316 7.73 23.03 -6.18
C PHE A 316 6.74 23.98 -6.86
N PRO A 317 7.14 24.92 -7.73
CA PRO A 317 6.19 25.84 -8.36
C PRO A 317 5.14 25.15 -9.26
N LEU A 318 5.47 23.97 -9.77
CA LEU A 318 4.55 23.16 -10.56
C LEU A 318 3.64 22.32 -9.65
N TYR A 319 4.19 21.84 -8.56
CA TYR A 319 3.50 20.98 -7.61
C TYR A 319 2.46 21.76 -6.78
N ASP A 320 2.75 23.00 -6.40
CA ASP A 320 1.84 23.87 -5.66
C ASP A 320 0.49 24.10 -6.37
N ARG A 321 0.44 23.89 -7.69
CA ARG A 321 -0.82 23.97 -8.47
C ARG A 321 -1.82 22.86 -8.12
N TYR A 322 -1.34 21.72 -7.59
CA TYR A 322 -2.19 20.57 -7.29
C TYR A 322 -2.69 20.55 -5.86
N HIS A 323 -2.16 21.42 -4.97
CA HIS A 323 -2.54 21.55 -3.55
C HIS A 323 -2.51 20.24 -2.75
N TYR A 324 -1.63 19.30 -3.11
CA TYR A 324 -1.44 18.07 -2.35
C TYR A 324 -0.43 18.27 -1.22
N GLU A 325 -0.74 17.72 -0.04
CA GLU A 325 0.24 17.61 1.03
C GLU A 325 1.35 16.63 0.64
N TYR A 326 2.59 17.08 0.75
CA TYR A 326 3.77 16.28 0.43
C TYR A 326 4.78 16.26 1.56
N LYS A 327 5.61 15.22 1.59
CA LYS A 327 6.82 15.14 2.40
C LYS A 327 7.96 14.64 1.52
N ILE A 328 9.10 15.34 1.54
CA ILE A 328 10.27 14.93 0.76
C ILE A 328 11.44 14.69 1.69
N VAL A 329 12.06 13.51 1.57
CA VAL A 329 13.28 13.13 2.27
C VAL A 329 14.40 12.98 1.28
N VAL A 330 15.53 13.64 1.55
CA VAL A 330 16.74 13.58 0.71
C VAL A 330 17.89 13.09 1.57
N GLY A 331 18.53 12.00 1.15
CA GLY A 331 19.63 11.42 1.93
C GLY A 331 20.66 10.72 1.06
N GLU A 332 21.78 10.42 1.69
CA GLU A 332 22.89 9.67 1.12
C GLU A 332 22.93 8.24 1.64
N ALA A 333 23.74 7.42 1.01
CA ALA A 333 23.92 6.03 1.43
C ALA A 333 24.49 5.96 2.86
N ILE A 334 23.85 5.14 3.71
CA ILE A 334 24.31 4.77 5.04
C ILE A 334 24.61 3.27 4.96
N ASP A 335 25.81 2.87 5.38
CA ASP A 335 26.32 1.51 5.14
C ASP A 335 25.46 0.46 5.83
N GLU A 336 25.11 0.65 7.10
CA GLU A 336 24.34 -0.30 7.89
C GLU A 336 22.90 -0.48 7.36
N ILE A 337 22.25 0.61 6.93
CA ILE A 337 20.92 0.57 6.30
C ILE A 337 21.01 -0.09 4.92
N SER A 338 22.09 0.18 4.17
CA SER A 338 22.33 -0.38 2.84
C SER A 338 22.51 -1.89 2.89
N GLU A 339 23.29 -2.38 3.86
CA GLU A 339 23.54 -3.81 4.07
C GLU A 339 22.24 -4.58 4.33
N LYS A 340 21.41 -4.08 5.24
CA LYS A 340 20.11 -4.69 5.57
C LYS A 340 19.03 -4.41 4.52
N GLY A 341 19.18 -3.34 3.73
CA GLY A 341 18.20 -2.89 2.73
C GLY A 341 16.97 -2.25 3.34
N GLN A 342 17.11 -1.59 4.49
CA GLN A 342 16.03 -1.04 5.32
C GLN A 342 15.65 0.42 5.00
N TYR A 343 16.02 0.93 3.81
CA TYR A 343 15.65 2.31 3.42
C TYR A 343 14.16 2.61 3.44
N PRO A 344 13.26 1.70 3.06
CA PRO A 344 11.83 1.97 3.13
C PRO A 344 11.35 2.24 4.55
N GLU A 345 11.82 1.47 5.51
CA GLU A 345 11.52 1.59 6.94
C GLU A 345 12.14 2.87 7.52
N PHE A 346 13.40 3.12 7.19
CA PHE A 346 14.13 4.32 7.61
C PHE A 346 13.48 5.61 7.10
N ILE A 347 13.14 5.67 5.82
CA ILE A 347 12.46 6.83 5.23
C ILE A 347 11.08 7.03 5.87
N ARG A 348 10.36 5.95 6.16
CA ARG A 348 9.04 6.01 6.80
C ARG A 348 9.15 6.57 8.23
N SER A 349 10.18 6.20 8.98
CA SER A 349 10.40 6.76 10.33
C SER A 349 10.62 8.27 10.31
N ILE A 350 11.34 8.78 9.30
CA ILE A 350 11.51 10.23 9.11
C ILE A 350 10.19 10.90 8.71
N HIS A 351 9.43 10.31 7.78
CA HIS A 351 8.13 10.86 7.35
C HIS A 351 7.15 10.99 8.52
N ARG A 352 7.22 10.11 9.53
CA ARG A 352 6.34 10.16 10.68
C ARG A 352 6.50 11.47 11.46
N ASN A 353 7.73 11.91 11.65
CA ASN A 353 8.08 13.01 12.53
C ASN A 353 8.24 14.38 11.83
N MET A 354 8.29 14.40 10.47
CA MET A 354 8.47 15.65 9.75
C MET A 354 7.13 16.33 9.41
N PRO A 355 7.07 17.68 9.38
CA PRO A 355 5.87 18.40 8.99
C PRO A 355 5.49 18.15 7.53
N VAL A 356 4.21 18.32 7.20
CA VAL A 356 3.72 18.31 5.81
C VAL A 356 4.27 19.51 5.03
N CYS A 357 4.27 19.40 3.71
CA CYS A 357 4.80 20.42 2.78
C CYS A 357 6.24 20.84 3.09
N SER A 358 7.08 19.90 3.50
CA SER A 358 8.47 20.16 3.87
C SER A 358 9.46 19.20 3.18
N VAL A 359 10.73 19.63 3.17
CA VAL A 359 11.87 18.84 2.71
C VAL A 359 12.81 18.60 3.88
N HIS A 360 13.08 17.34 4.17
CA HIS A 360 14.03 16.93 5.20
C HIS A 360 15.30 16.37 4.58
N ARG A 361 16.45 16.86 5.05
CA ARG A 361 17.77 16.32 4.69
C ARG A 361 18.24 15.42 5.82
N VAL A 362 18.50 14.16 5.49
CA VAL A 362 18.91 13.15 6.46
C VAL A 362 20.21 13.52 7.15
N SER A 363 20.19 13.42 8.48
CA SER A 363 21.31 13.65 9.39
C SER A 363 21.74 12.36 10.09
N ALA A 364 22.82 12.43 10.88
CA ALA A 364 23.23 11.33 11.76
C ALA A 364 22.19 11.07 12.87
N GLU A 365 21.53 12.12 13.36
CA GLU A 365 20.49 12.03 14.40
C GLU A 365 19.28 11.20 13.94
N ASP A 366 18.89 11.31 12.67
CA ASP A 366 17.81 10.49 12.08
C ASP A 366 18.17 9.00 12.11
N TYR A 367 19.45 8.68 11.88
CA TYR A 367 19.92 7.31 11.92
C TYR A 367 19.92 6.76 13.34
N ASP A 368 20.37 7.54 14.30
CA ASP A 368 20.37 7.14 15.71
C ASP A 368 18.93 6.95 16.24
N ALA A 369 18.02 7.84 15.87
CA ALA A 369 16.59 7.71 16.16
C ALA A 369 15.98 6.45 15.53
N PHE A 370 16.34 6.14 14.30
CA PHE A 370 15.88 4.91 13.63
C PHE A 370 16.42 3.65 14.32
N ARG A 371 17.70 3.61 14.66
CA ARG A 371 18.28 2.48 15.42
C ARG A 371 17.59 2.27 16.75
N ARG A 372 17.30 3.37 17.45
CA ARG A 372 16.57 3.32 18.72
C ARG A 372 15.17 2.73 18.50
N SER A 373 14.44 3.18 17.48
CA SER A 373 13.11 2.64 17.13
C SER A 373 13.15 1.16 16.76
N GLU A 374 14.15 0.71 16.00
CA GLU A 374 14.34 -0.71 15.64
C GLU A 374 14.62 -1.58 16.88
N TYR A 375 15.42 -1.07 17.82
CA TYR A 375 15.66 -1.76 19.09
C TYR A 375 14.37 -1.90 19.91
N ILE A 376 13.61 -0.80 20.07
CA ILE A 376 12.33 -0.82 20.79
C ILE A 376 11.37 -1.80 20.13
N LEU A 377 11.27 -1.78 18.79
CA LEU A 377 10.40 -2.69 18.06
C LEU A 377 10.79 -4.16 18.28
N SER A 378 12.07 -4.48 18.28
CA SER A 378 12.53 -5.84 18.54
C SER A 378 12.14 -6.35 19.94
N GLU A 379 12.17 -5.47 20.95
CA GLU A 379 11.74 -5.79 22.31
C GLU A 379 10.21 -5.95 22.39
N LEU A 380 9.45 -5.10 21.70
CA LEU A 380 7.99 -5.22 21.60
C LEU A 380 7.56 -6.53 20.92
N GLU A 381 8.24 -6.94 19.85
CA GLU A 381 8.01 -8.23 19.19
C GLU A 381 8.31 -9.43 20.12
N ASP A 382 9.33 -9.31 20.99
CA ASP A 382 9.65 -10.35 21.97
C ASP A 382 8.59 -10.41 23.09
N ILE A 383 8.10 -9.26 23.59
CA ILE A 383 6.98 -9.19 24.53
C ILE A 383 5.74 -9.85 23.93
N TYR A 384 5.41 -9.52 22.68
CA TYR A 384 4.27 -10.09 21.97
C TYR A 384 4.39 -11.61 21.82
N ARG A 385 5.58 -12.12 21.47
CA ARG A 385 5.84 -13.55 21.30
C ARG A 385 5.70 -14.33 22.60
N LYS A 386 6.16 -13.76 23.72
CA LYS A 386 6.06 -14.36 25.04
C LYS A 386 4.65 -14.31 25.59
N SER A 387 3.91 -13.24 25.30
CA SER A 387 2.55 -12.97 25.79
C SER A 387 2.41 -13.18 27.30
N ASP A 388 3.47 -12.87 28.05
CA ASP A 388 3.48 -12.94 29.52
C ASP A 388 2.82 -11.69 30.09
N LEU A 389 1.70 -11.85 30.79
CA LEU A 389 0.95 -10.75 31.39
C LEU A 389 1.69 -10.08 32.56
N ASP A 390 2.73 -10.70 33.06
CA ASP A 390 3.59 -10.16 34.14
C ASP A 390 4.95 -9.69 33.62
N ASP A 391 5.14 -9.53 32.29
CA ASP A 391 6.42 -9.13 31.70
C ASP A 391 7.01 -7.91 32.45
N PRO A 392 8.23 -8.05 33.03
CA PRO A 392 8.81 -7.03 33.88
C PRO A 392 9.19 -5.74 33.13
N ARG A 393 9.34 -5.80 31.79
CA ARG A 393 9.67 -4.63 30.97
C ARG A 393 8.52 -3.64 30.85
N VAL A 394 7.28 -4.09 30.99
CA VAL A 394 6.09 -3.22 30.96
C VAL A 394 5.76 -2.79 32.38
N LEU A 395 6.06 -1.53 32.71
CA LEU A 395 5.83 -0.97 34.01
C LEU A 395 4.48 -0.23 34.08
N ALA A 396 3.76 -0.42 35.18
CA ALA A 396 2.54 0.33 35.45
C ALA A 396 2.87 1.53 36.37
N TYR A 397 2.65 2.72 35.83
CA TYR A 397 2.65 3.98 36.57
C TYR A 397 1.21 4.44 36.78
N CYS A 398 0.97 5.35 37.72
CA CYS A 398 -0.33 5.95 37.90
C CYS A 398 -0.17 7.44 38.20
N GLN A 399 -1.00 8.27 37.59
CA GLN A 399 -1.11 9.68 37.90
C GLN A 399 -2.39 9.93 38.70
N PRO A 400 -2.28 10.53 39.92
CA PRO A 400 -3.44 10.84 40.76
C PRO A 400 -4.35 11.88 40.08
N VAL A 401 -5.66 11.66 40.21
CA VAL A 401 -6.71 12.57 39.75
C VAL A 401 -7.43 13.16 40.95
N LEU A 402 -7.42 14.49 41.06
CA LEU A 402 -8.09 15.23 42.13
C LEU A 402 -9.57 15.41 41.79
N ASN A 403 -10.46 15.05 42.70
CA ASN A 403 -11.86 15.44 42.63
C ASN A 403 -12.00 16.87 43.10
N ALA A 404 -12.30 17.81 42.22
CA ALA A 404 -12.40 19.25 42.52
C ALA A 404 -13.52 19.60 43.50
N ARG A 405 -14.54 18.72 43.67
CA ARG A 405 -15.68 18.94 44.59
C ARG A 405 -15.39 18.46 45.99
N THR A 406 -14.65 17.35 46.15
CA THR A 406 -14.32 16.80 47.46
C THR A 406 -12.96 17.25 47.96
N GLY A 407 -12.10 17.74 47.06
CA GLY A 407 -10.70 18.06 47.34
C GLY A 407 -9.85 16.82 47.65
N ARG A 408 -10.28 15.61 47.25
CA ARG A 408 -9.60 14.36 47.56
C ARG A 408 -9.14 13.62 46.32
N TYR A 409 -8.07 12.86 46.44
CA TYR A 409 -7.61 11.91 45.43
C TYR A 409 -8.36 10.59 45.61
N GLU A 410 -9.25 10.29 44.70
CA GLU A 410 -10.10 9.11 44.73
C GLU A 410 -9.95 8.24 43.45
N SER A 411 -9.24 8.74 42.44
CA SER A 411 -9.07 8.13 41.14
C SER A 411 -7.65 8.36 40.62
N GLY A 412 -7.25 7.62 39.62
CA GLY A 412 -5.99 7.80 38.91
C GLY A 412 -6.04 7.27 37.50
N GLU A 413 -5.09 7.68 36.69
CA GLU A 413 -4.85 7.20 35.34
C GLU A 413 -3.64 6.27 35.31
N ALA A 414 -3.82 5.04 34.86
CA ALA A 414 -2.74 4.09 34.63
C ALA A 414 -1.98 4.44 33.35
N LEU A 415 -0.70 4.68 33.49
CA LEU A 415 0.20 5.09 32.42
C LEU A 415 1.30 4.03 32.26
N MET A 416 1.38 3.49 31.06
CA MET A 416 2.40 2.51 30.71
C MET A 416 3.78 3.15 30.61
N ARG A 417 4.81 2.43 31.03
CA ARG A 417 6.22 2.74 30.76
C ARG A 417 6.89 1.45 30.30
N LEU A 418 7.85 1.57 29.42
CA LEU A 418 8.63 0.43 28.96
C LEU A 418 10.06 0.59 29.48
N ASP A 419 10.53 -0.38 30.30
CA ASP A 419 11.89 -0.38 30.83
C ASP A 419 12.75 -1.40 30.08
N LEU A 420 13.64 -0.90 29.26
CA LEU A 420 14.49 -1.70 28.38
C LEU A 420 15.97 -1.56 28.76
N LYS A 421 16.71 -2.64 28.62
CA LYS A 421 18.10 -2.74 29.06
C LYS A 421 19.02 -1.67 28.45
N GLU A 422 18.86 -1.33 27.18
CA GLU A 422 19.75 -0.39 26.48
C GLU A 422 19.30 1.07 26.59
N THR A 423 18.02 1.32 26.75
CA THR A 423 17.43 2.67 26.70
C THR A 423 16.91 3.16 28.04
N GLY A 424 16.78 2.26 29.05
CA GLY A 424 16.09 2.55 30.29
C GLY A 424 14.59 2.75 30.11
N ILE A 425 13.97 3.56 30.99
CA ILE A 425 12.53 3.84 30.95
C ILE A 425 12.18 4.75 29.78
N ILE A 426 11.25 4.27 28.93
CA ILE A 426 10.76 4.93 27.73
C ILE A 426 9.34 5.43 27.92
N SER A 427 9.05 6.63 27.40
CA SER A 427 7.72 7.25 27.39
C SER A 427 6.76 6.56 26.41
N PRO A 428 5.45 6.52 26.69
CA PRO A 428 4.42 6.01 25.76
C PRO A 428 4.49 6.63 24.36
N ASP A 429 4.76 7.93 24.26
CA ASP A 429 4.83 8.65 22.98
C ASP A 429 5.86 8.08 22.00
N GLU A 430 6.87 7.37 22.53
CA GLU A 430 7.93 6.78 21.70
C GLU A 430 7.57 5.36 21.21
N PHE A 431 6.93 4.53 22.05
CA PHE A 431 6.71 3.11 21.71
C PHE A 431 5.27 2.76 21.33
N ILE A 432 4.26 3.49 21.80
CA ILE A 432 2.84 3.20 21.44
C ILE A 432 2.62 3.31 19.93
N PRO A 433 3.07 4.38 19.23
CA PRO A 433 2.90 4.47 17.79
C PRO A 433 3.59 3.33 17.01
N LEU A 434 4.73 2.83 17.53
CA LEU A 434 5.42 1.67 16.94
C LEU A 434 4.62 0.38 17.16
N ALA A 435 4.07 0.20 18.36
CA ALA A 435 3.24 -0.96 18.69
C ALA A 435 1.93 -1.00 17.88
N GLU A 436 1.28 0.15 17.69
CA GLU A 436 0.06 0.28 16.90
C GLU A 436 0.31 -0.04 15.41
N GLU A 437 1.36 0.54 14.82
CA GLU A 437 1.70 0.33 13.41
C GLU A 437 2.00 -1.14 13.08
N GLN A 438 2.56 -1.88 14.04
CA GLN A 438 2.90 -3.29 13.89
C GLN A 438 1.83 -4.24 14.45
N GLY A 439 0.71 -3.72 14.97
CA GLY A 439 -0.36 -4.54 15.56
C GLY A 439 0.03 -5.22 16.86
N LEU A 440 0.99 -4.68 17.61
CA LEU A 440 1.50 -5.24 18.85
C LEU A 440 0.86 -4.61 20.10
N ILE A 441 0.06 -3.56 19.95
CA ILE A 441 -0.49 -2.77 21.06
C ILE A 441 -1.35 -3.61 21.99
N HIS A 442 -2.12 -4.57 21.47
CA HIS A 442 -3.08 -5.34 22.24
C HIS A 442 -2.44 -6.17 23.37
N VAL A 443 -1.25 -6.74 23.17
CA VAL A 443 -0.55 -7.45 24.25
C VAL A 443 -0.13 -6.51 25.36
N LEU A 444 0.29 -5.28 25.03
CA LEU A 444 0.68 -4.28 26.01
C LEU A 444 -0.52 -3.82 26.83
N THR A 445 -1.67 -3.60 26.19
CA THR A 445 -2.94 -3.27 26.86
C THR A 445 -3.35 -4.37 27.84
N LYS A 446 -3.21 -5.65 27.47
CA LYS A 446 -3.48 -6.77 28.39
C LYS A 446 -2.56 -6.76 29.61
N ILE A 447 -1.27 -6.50 29.41
CA ILE A 447 -0.29 -6.45 30.51
C ILE A 447 -0.60 -5.29 31.45
N ILE A 448 -0.81 -4.07 30.93
CA ILE A 448 -1.09 -2.90 31.78
C ILE A 448 -2.41 -3.06 32.54
N LEU A 449 -3.44 -3.60 31.90
CA LEU A 449 -4.72 -3.88 32.54
C LEU A 449 -4.56 -4.88 33.70
N LYS A 450 -3.83 -5.99 33.48
CA LYS A 450 -3.56 -6.97 34.53
C LYS A 450 -2.84 -6.34 35.73
N LYS A 451 -1.77 -5.60 35.48
CA LYS A 451 -1.00 -4.92 36.54
C LYS A 451 -1.84 -3.86 37.28
N THR A 452 -2.75 -3.19 36.54
CA THR A 452 -3.70 -2.24 37.13
C THR A 452 -4.70 -2.95 38.02
N CYS A 453 -5.24 -4.11 37.59
CA CYS A 453 -6.12 -4.93 38.42
C CYS A 453 -5.45 -5.38 39.71
N ASP A 454 -4.21 -5.84 39.66
CA ASP A 454 -3.45 -6.27 40.84
C ASP A 454 -3.23 -5.12 41.85
N ALA A 455 -2.93 -3.93 41.34
CA ALA A 455 -2.80 -2.74 42.17
C ALA A 455 -4.12 -2.35 42.83
N ILE A 456 -5.23 -2.37 42.09
CA ILE A 456 -6.57 -2.09 42.64
C ILE A 456 -6.91 -3.07 43.77
N LEU A 457 -6.69 -4.38 43.58
CA LEU A 457 -6.91 -5.37 44.65
C LEU A 457 -6.10 -5.07 45.88
N THR A 458 -4.83 -4.69 45.72
CA THR A 458 -3.97 -4.29 46.82
C THR A 458 -4.57 -3.09 47.59
N PHE A 459 -5.01 -2.06 46.86
CA PHE A 459 -5.59 -0.86 47.49
C PHE A 459 -6.93 -1.15 48.20
N VAL A 460 -7.78 -1.98 47.57
CA VAL A 460 -9.04 -2.43 48.20
C VAL A 460 -8.77 -3.28 49.43
N GLY A 461 -7.81 -4.20 49.36
CA GLY A 461 -7.38 -5.03 50.52
C GLY A 461 -6.80 -4.21 51.66
N GLU A 462 -6.14 -3.10 51.38
CA GLU A 462 -5.64 -2.13 52.37
C GLU A 462 -6.74 -1.18 52.90
N GLY A 463 -7.98 -1.28 52.43
CA GLY A 463 -9.12 -0.44 52.82
C GLY A 463 -9.02 1.01 52.33
N LEU A 464 -8.23 1.28 51.29
CA LEU A 464 -8.05 2.62 50.74
C LEU A 464 -9.26 3.08 49.95
N SER A 465 -9.54 4.39 49.99
CA SER A 465 -10.73 4.99 49.33
C SER A 465 -10.48 5.20 47.84
N LEU A 466 -10.38 4.11 47.10
CA LEU A 466 -10.27 4.13 45.63
C LEU A 466 -11.63 4.06 44.96
N LYS A 467 -11.92 5.00 44.07
CA LYS A 467 -13.08 4.98 43.19
C LYS A 467 -12.77 4.18 41.91
N LYS A 468 -11.79 4.64 41.14
CA LYS A 468 -11.47 4.06 39.83
C LYS A 468 -10.01 4.29 39.44
N ILE A 469 -9.48 3.40 38.61
CA ILE A 469 -8.29 3.66 37.81
C ILE A 469 -8.66 3.46 36.33
N SER A 470 -8.33 4.42 35.50
CA SER A 470 -8.50 4.34 34.05
C SER A 470 -7.27 3.76 33.36
N VAL A 471 -7.49 3.07 32.25
CA VAL A 471 -6.46 2.48 31.38
C VAL A 471 -6.66 2.99 29.96
N ASN A 472 -5.59 3.46 29.36
CA ASN A 472 -5.57 3.89 27.96
C ASN A 472 -5.66 2.70 27.01
N VAL A 473 -6.54 2.80 25.99
CA VAL A 473 -6.78 1.80 24.97
C VAL A 473 -6.75 2.45 23.60
N SER A 474 -6.03 1.85 22.66
CA SER A 474 -6.02 2.34 21.28
C SER A 474 -7.37 2.11 20.60
N PRO A 475 -7.91 3.12 19.89
CA PRO A 475 -9.12 2.92 19.08
C PRO A 475 -9.01 1.78 18.06
N LEU A 476 -7.79 1.40 17.67
CA LEU A 476 -7.54 0.28 16.77
C LEU A 476 -7.96 -1.06 17.38
N GLU A 477 -7.85 -1.21 18.71
CA GLU A 477 -8.17 -2.44 19.42
C GLU A 477 -9.67 -2.67 19.55
N LEU A 478 -10.46 -1.60 19.64
CA LEU A 478 -11.93 -1.68 19.74
C LEU A 478 -12.59 -2.27 18.48
N LYS A 479 -11.84 -2.41 17.40
CA LYS A 479 -12.29 -3.03 16.14
C LYS A 479 -12.13 -4.55 16.14
N ASP A 480 -11.34 -5.08 17.07
CA ASP A 480 -11.12 -6.53 17.19
C ASP A 480 -12.26 -7.17 18.00
N ASN A 481 -12.94 -8.12 17.39
CA ASN A 481 -14.03 -8.89 18.04
C ASN A 481 -13.56 -9.67 19.28
N GLY A 482 -12.26 -9.95 19.41
CA GLY A 482 -11.64 -10.61 20.56
C GLY A 482 -11.40 -9.68 21.75
N PHE A 483 -11.25 -8.38 21.50
CA PHE A 483 -10.86 -7.38 22.51
C PHE A 483 -11.72 -7.39 23.75
N ARG A 484 -13.05 -7.31 23.58
CA ARG A 484 -14.01 -7.35 24.69
C ARG A 484 -13.82 -8.57 25.58
N ASN A 485 -13.68 -9.74 24.98
CA ASN A 485 -13.56 -11.00 25.72
C ASN A 485 -12.24 -11.03 26.49
N ASP A 486 -11.16 -10.56 25.90
CA ASP A 486 -9.85 -10.48 26.56
C ASP A 486 -9.88 -9.55 27.78
N ILE A 487 -10.45 -8.34 27.65
CA ILE A 487 -10.60 -7.38 28.75
C ILE A 487 -11.45 -7.97 29.88
N MET A 488 -12.62 -8.50 29.56
CA MET A 488 -13.51 -9.09 30.58
C MET A 488 -12.91 -10.32 31.26
N ASN A 489 -12.16 -11.14 30.52
CA ASN A 489 -11.46 -12.29 31.06
C ASN A 489 -10.36 -11.87 32.07
N ILE A 490 -9.55 -10.85 31.73
CA ILE A 490 -8.50 -10.35 32.62
C ILE A 490 -9.10 -9.81 33.91
N ILE A 491 -10.15 -8.98 33.82
CA ILE A 491 -10.85 -8.43 35.00
C ILE A 491 -11.46 -9.56 35.82
N GLY A 492 -12.15 -10.51 35.18
CA GLY A 492 -12.79 -11.64 35.85
C GLY A 492 -11.80 -12.56 36.56
N ILE A 493 -10.71 -12.95 35.91
CA ILE A 493 -9.64 -13.76 36.51
C ILE A 493 -8.96 -13.03 37.67
N SER A 494 -8.75 -11.72 37.53
CA SER A 494 -8.15 -10.89 38.58
C SER A 494 -9.06 -10.73 39.82
N GLY A 495 -10.38 -10.90 39.67
CA GLY A 495 -11.33 -10.74 40.76
C GLY A 495 -11.58 -9.29 41.20
N VAL A 496 -11.19 -8.32 40.39
CA VAL A 496 -11.40 -6.87 40.64
C VAL A 496 -12.87 -6.53 40.36
N PRO A 497 -13.52 -5.74 41.24
CA PRO A 497 -14.84 -5.20 40.92
C PRO A 497 -14.78 -4.34 39.62
N VAL A 498 -15.61 -4.69 38.62
CA VAL A 498 -15.58 -4.04 37.29
C VAL A 498 -15.77 -2.54 37.39
N ASP A 499 -16.56 -2.05 38.36
CA ASP A 499 -16.81 -0.64 38.61
C ASP A 499 -15.56 0.16 39.06
N LYS A 500 -14.45 -0.51 39.35
CA LYS A 500 -13.15 0.12 39.66
C LYS A 500 -12.29 0.38 38.44
N ILE A 501 -12.67 -0.11 37.29
CA ILE A 501 -11.95 0.06 36.02
C ILE A 501 -12.68 1.07 35.13
N ALA A 502 -11.92 1.94 34.49
CA ALA A 502 -12.38 2.75 33.37
C ALA A 502 -11.44 2.59 32.18
N ILE A 503 -11.94 2.82 30.97
CA ILE A 503 -11.17 2.79 29.73
C ILE A 503 -11.13 4.21 29.16
N GLU A 504 -9.95 4.66 28.78
CA GLU A 504 -9.71 5.92 28.08
C GLU A 504 -9.42 5.66 26.61
N ILE A 505 -10.06 6.40 25.72
CA ILE A 505 -9.84 6.32 24.29
C ILE A 505 -9.72 7.72 23.70
N THR A 506 -8.78 7.89 22.78
CA THR A 506 -8.63 9.11 21.99
C THR A 506 -9.65 9.13 20.84
N GLU A 507 -9.92 10.32 20.29
CA GLU A 507 -10.85 10.47 19.16
C GLU A 507 -10.32 9.74 17.90
N SER A 508 -11.12 8.84 17.33
CA SER A 508 -10.80 8.11 16.09
C SER A 508 -11.18 8.92 14.85
N ARG A 509 -10.26 9.01 13.87
CA ARG A 509 -10.48 9.74 12.60
C ARG A 509 -11.20 8.92 11.50
N ASN A 510 -11.30 7.59 11.63
CA ASN A 510 -11.85 6.73 10.58
C ASN A 510 -13.36 6.55 10.67
N GLU A 511 -14.06 6.88 9.57
CA GLU A 511 -15.53 6.75 9.46
C GLU A 511 -16.01 5.30 9.35
N SER A 512 -15.22 4.42 8.70
CA SER A 512 -15.65 3.06 8.37
C SER A 512 -15.85 2.15 9.59
N ASP A 513 -15.25 2.48 10.74
CA ASP A 513 -15.13 1.57 11.87
C ASP A 513 -15.90 2.04 13.11
N PHE A 514 -16.59 3.19 12.98
CA PHE A 514 -17.31 3.84 14.10
C PHE A 514 -18.41 2.96 14.71
N LEU A 515 -19.17 2.24 13.88
CA LEU A 515 -20.24 1.36 14.37
C LEU A 515 -19.72 0.21 15.22
N VAL A 516 -18.66 -0.46 14.78
CA VAL A 516 -18.04 -1.59 15.52
C VAL A 516 -17.47 -1.10 16.84
N MET A 517 -16.81 0.05 16.83
CA MET A 517 -16.29 0.68 18.04
C MET A 517 -17.41 1.03 19.02
N LYS A 518 -18.51 1.60 18.54
CA LYS A 518 -19.69 1.96 19.35
C LYS A 518 -20.31 0.73 20.00
N GLU A 519 -20.53 -0.35 19.26
CA GLU A 519 -21.05 -1.63 19.77
C GLU A 519 -20.14 -2.17 20.88
N THR A 520 -18.83 -2.19 20.65
CA THR A 520 -17.86 -2.67 21.65
C THR A 520 -17.90 -1.84 22.94
N ILE A 521 -17.98 -0.51 22.83
CA ILE A 521 -18.10 0.40 23.98
C ILE A 521 -19.40 0.17 24.73
N GLU A 522 -20.55 0.08 24.04
CA GLU A 522 -21.86 -0.15 24.64
C GLU A 522 -21.90 -1.47 25.40
N GLU A 523 -21.34 -2.54 24.85
CA GLU A 523 -21.27 -3.84 25.49
C GLU A 523 -20.37 -3.86 26.74
N LEU A 524 -19.19 -3.24 26.70
CA LEU A 524 -18.30 -3.13 27.85
C LEU A 524 -18.92 -2.25 28.95
N LYS A 525 -19.60 -1.19 28.55
CA LYS A 525 -20.34 -0.31 29.47
C LYS A 525 -21.50 -1.02 30.14
N ALA A 526 -22.25 -1.87 29.43
CA ALA A 526 -23.29 -2.71 30.01
C ALA A 526 -22.78 -3.67 31.09
N ASN A 527 -21.49 -4.03 31.04
CA ASN A 527 -20.80 -4.81 32.07
C ASN A 527 -20.25 -3.96 33.25
N GLY A 528 -20.43 -2.65 33.24
CA GLY A 528 -20.07 -1.74 34.33
C GLY A 528 -18.74 -0.97 34.15
N ILE A 529 -18.06 -1.11 33.02
CA ILE A 529 -16.84 -0.32 32.71
C ILE A 529 -17.27 1.09 32.30
N LEU A 530 -16.58 2.12 32.82
CA LEU A 530 -16.76 3.50 32.37
C LEU A 530 -15.82 3.80 31.21
N PHE A 531 -16.27 4.77 30.35
CA PHE A 531 -15.48 5.23 29.21
C PHE A 531 -15.21 6.72 29.32
N TYR A 532 -13.95 7.10 29.09
CA TYR A 532 -13.49 8.48 29.06
C TYR A 532 -13.02 8.83 27.65
N LEU A 533 -13.38 10.02 27.18
CA LEU A 533 -12.80 10.57 25.96
C LEU A 533 -11.55 11.33 26.32
N ASP A 534 -10.43 10.94 25.75
CA ASP A 534 -9.12 11.54 25.98
C ASP A 534 -8.74 12.55 24.90
N ASP A 535 -7.79 13.44 25.22
CA ASP A 535 -7.18 14.44 24.32
C ASP A 535 -8.18 15.40 23.63
N PHE A 536 -9.34 15.70 24.25
CA PHE A 536 -10.30 16.61 23.66
C PHE A 536 -9.70 18.02 23.49
N GLY A 537 -9.70 18.51 22.22
CA GLY A 537 -9.19 19.83 21.85
C GLY A 537 -7.88 19.82 21.06
N THR A 538 -7.23 18.67 20.88
CA THR A 538 -5.95 18.56 20.13
C THR A 538 -6.15 18.42 18.61
N GLY A 539 -7.40 18.20 18.12
CA GLY A 539 -7.68 17.92 16.73
C GLY A 539 -9.04 18.43 16.24
N TYR A 540 -9.52 17.85 15.18
CA TYR A 540 -10.84 18.11 14.63
C TYR A 540 -11.88 17.24 15.37
N SER A 541 -12.33 17.72 16.54
CA SER A 541 -13.36 17.01 17.30
C SER A 541 -14.70 17.04 16.57
N ASN A 542 -15.20 15.86 16.18
CA ASN A 542 -16.54 15.72 15.64
C ASN A 542 -17.54 15.61 16.80
N MET A 543 -18.21 16.73 17.13
CA MET A 543 -19.20 16.81 18.20
C MET A 543 -20.33 15.78 18.07
N GLU A 544 -20.74 15.45 16.84
CA GLU A 544 -21.79 14.47 16.58
C GLU A 544 -21.37 13.09 17.13
N ARG A 545 -20.14 12.66 16.88
CA ARG A 545 -19.60 11.38 17.38
C ARG A 545 -19.46 11.34 18.89
N ILE A 546 -19.02 12.45 19.49
CA ILE A 546 -18.93 12.54 20.96
C ILE A 546 -20.32 12.37 21.58
N MET A 547 -21.36 12.91 20.96
CA MET A 547 -22.74 12.78 21.41
C MET A 547 -23.32 11.37 21.22
N GLU A 548 -22.86 10.64 20.23
CA GLU A 548 -23.33 9.29 19.95
C GLU A 548 -22.67 8.21 20.80
N LEU A 549 -21.47 8.46 21.32
CA LEU A 549 -20.74 7.51 22.16
C LEU A 549 -21.07 7.73 23.64
N PRO A 550 -21.29 6.66 24.42
CA PRO A 550 -21.74 6.77 25.80
C PRO A 550 -20.58 7.05 26.78
N PHE A 551 -19.85 8.14 26.59
CA PHE A 551 -18.80 8.57 27.52
C PHE A 551 -19.35 8.99 28.88
N ASP A 552 -18.50 8.89 29.91
CA ASP A 552 -18.81 9.34 31.28
C ASP A 552 -18.00 10.59 31.66
N ILE A 553 -16.79 10.69 31.12
CA ILE A 553 -15.88 11.82 31.36
C ILE A 553 -15.29 12.28 30.02
N ILE A 554 -15.17 13.59 29.86
CA ILE A 554 -14.43 14.23 28.76
C ILE A 554 -13.18 14.86 29.37
N LYS A 555 -12.00 14.44 28.93
CA LYS A 555 -10.72 14.97 29.37
C LYS A 555 -10.31 16.12 28.44
N PHE A 556 -10.24 17.31 28.97
CA PHE A 556 -9.79 18.50 28.27
C PHE A 556 -8.27 18.56 28.31
N ASP A 557 -7.66 18.45 27.12
CA ASP A 557 -6.21 18.48 26.97
C ASP A 557 -5.60 19.80 27.51
N ARG A 558 -4.34 19.70 27.91
CA ARG A 558 -3.54 20.83 28.38
C ARG A 558 -3.60 22.07 27.46
N SER A 559 -3.67 21.87 26.14
CA SER A 559 -3.73 22.99 25.19
C SER A 559 -4.94 23.91 25.43
N LEU A 560 -6.08 23.33 25.84
CA LEU A 560 -7.28 24.12 26.20
C LEU A 560 -7.07 24.90 27.50
N VAL A 561 -6.38 24.33 28.49
CA VAL A 561 -6.06 25.05 29.75
C VAL A 561 -5.14 26.23 29.44
N LEU A 562 -4.09 26.02 28.63
CA LEU A 562 -3.17 27.08 28.21
C LEU A 562 -3.89 28.17 27.38
N ALA A 563 -4.75 27.78 26.45
CA ALA A 563 -5.54 28.73 25.64
C ALA A 563 -6.47 29.57 26.53
N ALA A 564 -7.16 28.96 27.49
CA ALA A 564 -8.03 29.68 28.42
C ALA A 564 -7.26 30.65 29.34
N GLY A 565 -6.00 30.34 29.62
CA GLY A 565 -5.10 31.22 30.38
C GLY A 565 -4.56 32.40 29.57
N ALA A 566 -4.51 32.27 28.21
CA ALA A 566 -3.88 33.26 27.34
C ALA A 566 -4.76 34.50 27.11
N ASP A 567 -6.07 34.34 26.87
CA ASP A 567 -6.97 35.44 26.58
C ASP A 567 -8.42 35.15 27.01
N GLU A 568 -9.21 36.22 27.17
CA GLU A 568 -10.58 36.15 27.65
C GLU A 568 -11.55 35.45 26.65
N ARG A 569 -11.32 35.59 25.35
CA ARG A 569 -12.16 34.97 24.33
C ARG A 569 -11.99 33.45 24.38
N SER A 570 -10.77 32.97 24.42
CA SER A 570 -10.44 31.54 24.55
C SER A 570 -10.98 30.97 25.88
N ARG A 571 -10.87 31.71 26.96
CA ARG A 571 -11.46 31.34 28.26
C ARG A 571 -12.96 31.14 28.16
N ASN A 572 -13.68 32.12 27.58
CA ASN A 572 -15.12 32.05 27.41
C ASN A 572 -15.55 30.89 26.50
N MET A 573 -14.78 30.58 25.49
CA MET A 573 -15.01 29.42 24.63
C MET A 573 -14.87 28.11 25.41
N VAL A 574 -13.75 27.89 26.12
CA VAL A 574 -13.51 26.67 26.90
C VAL A 574 -14.55 26.51 28.00
N ALA A 575 -14.91 27.59 28.71
CA ALA A 575 -15.94 27.59 29.74
C ALA A 575 -17.32 27.22 29.16
N SER A 576 -17.63 27.68 27.94
CA SER A 576 -18.90 27.35 27.25
C SER A 576 -18.95 25.89 26.86
N LEU A 577 -17.86 25.32 26.35
CA LEU A 577 -17.70 23.88 26.06
C LEU A 577 -17.88 23.03 27.32
N ALA A 578 -17.20 23.38 28.40
CA ALA A 578 -17.31 22.68 29.67
C ALA A 578 -18.74 22.70 30.23
N ARG A 579 -19.41 23.83 30.13
CA ARG A 579 -20.84 24.00 30.54
C ARG A 579 -21.72 23.10 29.69
N MET A 580 -21.58 23.15 28.36
CA MET A 580 -22.34 22.32 27.42
C MET A 580 -22.21 20.83 27.76
N PHE A 581 -21.00 20.33 27.93
CA PHE A 581 -20.80 18.93 28.32
C PHE A 581 -21.40 18.59 29.68
N THR A 582 -21.32 19.51 30.66
CA THR A 582 -21.94 19.31 31.97
C THR A 582 -23.47 19.24 31.89
N GLU A 583 -24.09 20.10 31.08
CA GLU A 583 -25.54 20.08 30.82
C GLU A 583 -25.96 18.76 30.13
N MET A 584 -25.12 18.20 29.29
CA MET A 584 -25.29 16.89 28.65
C MET A 584 -24.97 15.71 29.60
N ARG A 585 -24.69 15.96 30.87
CA ARG A 585 -24.37 14.98 31.93
C ARG A 585 -22.99 14.31 31.81
N PHE A 586 -22.10 14.83 30.99
CA PHE A 586 -20.68 14.45 31.03
C PHE A 586 -19.99 15.15 32.20
N ARG A 587 -18.97 14.51 32.77
CA ARG A 587 -18.07 15.14 33.72
C ARG A 587 -16.85 15.63 32.98
N VAL A 588 -16.36 16.83 33.34
CA VAL A 588 -15.17 17.39 32.68
C VAL A 588 -13.96 17.20 33.59
N LEU A 589 -12.89 16.65 33.05
CA LEU A 589 -11.58 16.56 33.65
C LEU A 589 -10.63 17.48 32.88
N TYR A 590 -9.89 18.34 33.59
CA TYR A 590 -8.85 19.17 32.96
C TYR A 590 -7.48 18.56 33.23
N GLU A 591 -6.69 18.41 32.18
CA GLU A 591 -5.35 17.88 32.19
C GLU A 591 -4.29 18.98 32.16
N GLY A 592 -3.06 18.62 32.53
CA GLY A 592 -1.91 19.52 32.45
C GLY A 592 -1.99 20.72 33.39
N VAL A 593 -2.69 20.61 34.51
CA VAL A 593 -2.71 21.65 35.56
C VAL A 593 -1.34 21.69 36.24
N GLU A 594 -0.59 22.78 36.05
CA GLU A 594 0.79 22.91 36.57
C GLU A 594 0.92 23.94 37.69
N LYS A 595 0.07 24.99 37.65
CA LYS A 595 0.13 26.13 38.58
C LYS A 595 -1.17 26.30 39.34
N GLU A 596 -1.11 27.02 40.45
CA GLU A 596 -2.29 27.39 41.21
C GLU A 596 -3.30 28.22 40.40
N SER A 597 -2.78 29.14 39.58
CA SER A 597 -3.60 29.90 38.64
C SER A 597 -4.38 29.03 37.65
N ASP A 598 -3.80 27.92 37.21
CA ASP A 598 -4.46 26.98 36.31
C ASP A 598 -5.59 26.24 37.03
N GLU A 599 -5.33 25.84 38.27
CA GLU A 599 -6.33 25.20 39.14
C GLU A 599 -7.54 26.11 39.37
N GLU A 600 -7.29 27.37 39.76
CA GLU A 600 -8.36 28.37 39.98
C GLU A 600 -9.16 28.60 38.70
N LEU A 601 -8.45 28.73 37.57
CA LEU A 601 -9.05 28.89 36.27
C LEU A 601 -9.98 27.72 35.93
N CYS A 602 -9.48 26.49 36.01
CA CYS A 602 -10.25 25.27 35.72
C CYS A 602 -11.46 25.11 36.66
N LYS A 603 -11.30 25.41 37.94
CA LYS A 603 -12.41 25.42 38.92
C LYS A 603 -13.49 26.43 38.52
N SER A 604 -13.11 27.62 38.05
CA SER A 604 -14.05 28.64 37.54
C SER A 604 -14.82 28.20 36.31
N MET A 605 -14.27 27.26 35.53
CA MET A 605 -14.83 26.68 34.31
C MET A 605 -15.51 25.31 34.55
N SER A 606 -16.10 25.09 35.74
CA SER A 606 -16.90 23.90 36.06
C SER A 606 -16.12 22.59 36.11
N ALA A 607 -14.84 22.60 36.49
CA ALA A 607 -14.05 21.38 36.64
C ALA A 607 -14.70 20.40 37.61
N TYR A 608 -14.83 19.13 37.19
CA TYR A 608 -15.22 18.04 38.06
C TYR A 608 -13.99 17.29 38.57
N PHE A 609 -12.99 17.10 37.71
CA PHE A 609 -11.71 16.50 38.02
C PHE A 609 -10.56 17.36 37.50
N LEU A 610 -9.42 17.25 38.16
CA LEU A 610 -8.20 17.97 37.85
C LEU A 610 -7.01 16.98 37.87
N GLN A 611 -6.14 17.07 36.88
CA GLN A 611 -4.93 16.25 36.77
C GLN A 611 -3.77 17.10 36.23
N GLY A 612 -2.58 16.88 36.78
CA GLY A 612 -1.39 17.60 36.34
C GLY A 612 -0.25 17.59 37.34
N PHE A 613 0.87 18.17 36.91
CA PHE A 613 2.10 18.18 37.73
C PHE A 613 2.03 19.03 38.99
N ARG A 614 1.04 19.91 39.09
CA ARG A 614 0.73 20.60 40.35
C ARG A 614 0.44 19.60 41.47
N TYR A 615 -0.20 18.48 41.15
CA TYR A 615 -0.60 17.48 42.14
C TYR A 615 0.43 16.36 42.25
N SER A 616 0.77 15.75 41.14
CA SER A 616 1.83 14.74 41.06
C SER A 616 2.24 14.48 39.62
N LYS A 617 3.49 14.16 39.39
CA LYS A 617 3.90 13.42 38.19
C LYS A 617 3.41 11.98 38.30
N PRO A 618 3.32 11.23 37.18
CA PRO A 618 3.08 9.80 37.24
C PRO A 618 4.09 9.10 38.15
N VAL A 619 3.60 8.30 39.08
CA VAL A 619 4.40 7.51 40.03
C VAL A 619 4.21 6.01 39.76
N PRO A 620 5.13 5.13 40.21
CA PRO A 620 4.88 3.69 40.18
C PRO A 620 3.51 3.36 40.76
N ILE A 621 2.72 2.52 40.14
CA ILE A 621 1.28 2.38 40.44
C ILE A 621 1.00 2.09 41.90
N LEU A 622 1.84 1.30 42.57
CA LEU A 622 1.69 1.00 44.01
C LEU A 622 1.92 2.22 44.94
N GLU A 623 2.64 3.25 44.47
CA GLU A 623 2.83 4.48 45.21
C GLU A 623 1.59 5.37 45.22
N MET A 624 0.60 5.10 44.38
CA MET A 624 -0.70 5.75 44.39
C MET A 624 -1.37 5.69 45.79
N ARG A 625 -1.07 4.65 46.59
CA ARG A 625 -1.53 4.54 47.99
C ARG A 625 -1.23 5.79 48.84
N ASN A 626 -0.15 6.51 48.52
CA ASN A 626 0.26 7.70 49.25
C ASN A 626 -0.68 8.90 49.03
N PHE A 627 -1.53 8.86 48.02
CA PHE A 627 -2.49 9.91 47.64
C PHE A 627 -3.92 9.54 48.02
N LEU A 628 -4.32 8.27 47.93
CA LEU A 628 -5.70 7.83 48.09
C LEU A 628 -6.33 8.29 49.40
N GLY A 629 -7.47 8.98 49.29
CA GLY A 629 -8.23 9.50 50.42
C GLY A 629 -7.67 10.78 51.08
N LYS A 630 -6.46 11.20 50.70
CA LYS A 630 -5.89 12.47 51.18
C LYS A 630 -6.54 13.66 50.48
N LYS A 631 -6.57 14.80 51.20
CA LYS A 631 -6.91 16.09 50.57
C LYS A 631 -5.67 16.64 49.86
N SER A 632 -5.93 17.42 48.80
CA SER A 632 -4.91 18.27 48.21
C SER A 632 -4.59 19.39 49.17
N ASP A 633 -3.31 19.61 49.44
CA ASP A 633 -2.84 20.76 50.24
C ASP A 633 -3.05 22.08 49.52
#